data_3eb05c0be600af85552cf89878ac149f
#
_entry.id   3eb05c0be600af85552cf89878ac149f
#
_cell.length_a   1.000
_cell.length_b   1.000
_cell.length_c   1.000
_cell.angle_alpha   90.00
_cell.angle_beta   90.00
_cell.angle_gamma   90.00
#
_symmetry.space_group_name_H-M   'P 1'
#
loop_
_entity.id
_entity.type
_entity.pdbx_description
1 polymer ?
#
loop_
_entity_poly.entity_id
_entity_poly.type
_entity_poly.pdbx_seq_one_letter_code
_entity_poly.pdbx_strand_id
1 'polypeptide(L)'
;GLCCGSEVTALKQEVGPRVGGAQNLTFDLLQSRMTVAADPEQVSDAQVLEGVRRAGLHAEPWGRPRSPERPGVWRRHGRTTLTTLSGAWLALAFALHAVLAGDVLAALSGEGGVPLPSVLLYALSIAAGVGYVLPKAWSALRALRPGMHLLMMVAVAGAVLIGEWFEASTVAFLFAVSLLLESWSVGRARRAVQSLLESAPPIARLKQDGREIEVAPEEVSVGSQFIVRPGEKIPLDGEVVTGHSDVDQAPITGESVPVAVEPGAT
;
A
#
# COMPACT_ATOMS: atom_id res chain seq x y z
N GLY A 1 2.14 2.24 -1.32
CA GLY A 1 3.09 1.14 -1.22
C GLY A 1 3.16 0.34 -2.49
N LEU A 2 4.20 -0.41 -2.66
CA LEU A 2 4.47 -1.25 -3.82
C LEU A 2 3.47 -2.42 -3.84
N CYS A 3 2.45 -2.37 -4.71
CA CYS A 3 1.33 -3.33 -4.66
C CYS A 3 1.22 -4.24 -5.87
N CYS A 4 1.67 -3.82 -7.04
CA CYS A 4 1.40 -4.55 -8.27
C CYS A 4 2.54 -4.41 -9.30
N GLY A 5 2.53 -5.32 -10.29
CA GLY A 5 3.54 -5.33 -11.35
C GLY A 5 3.60 -4.05 -12.19
N SER A 6 2.48 -3.31 -12.30
CA SER A 6 2.44 -2.02 -13.00
C SER A 6 3.26 -0.94 -12.27
N GLU A 7 3.26 -0.94 -10.94
CA GLU A 7 4.06 -0.02 -10.12
C GLU A 7 5.56 -0.35 -10.24
N VAL A 8 5.90 -1.65 -10.23
CA VAL A 8 7.28 -2.11 -10.48
C VAL A 8 7.77 -1.66 -11.86
N THR A 9 6.93 -1.78 -12.89
CA THR A 9 7.28 -1.33 -14.23
C THR A 9 7.48 0.17 -14.30
N ALA A 10 6.63 0.96 -13.64
CA ALA A 10 6.76 2.41 -13.55
C ALA A 10 8.06 2.81 -12.83
N LEU A 11 8.40 2.15 -11.72
CA LEU A 11 9.65 2.39 -11.00
C LEU A 11 10.88 2.03 -11.83
N LYS A 12 10.90 0.89 -12.51
CA LYS A 12 12.00 0.51 -13.41
C LYS A 12 12.25 1.55 -14.50
N GLN A 13 11.22 2.22 -14.97
CA GLN A 13 11.34 3.23 -16.04
C GLN A 13 11.76 4.60 -15.51
N GLU A 14 11.26 5.02 -14.34
CA GLU A 14 11.58 6.34 -13.79
C GLU A 14 12.87 6.35 -12.97
N VAL A 15 13.17 5.27 -12.25
CA VAL A 15 14.34 5.16 -11.39
C VAL A 15 15.52 4.49 -12.14
N GLY A 16 15.23 3.48 -12.98
CA GLY A 16 16.26 2.71 -13.68
C GLY A 16 17.32 3.56 -14.41
N PRO A 17 16.94 4.55 -15.25
CA PRO A 17 17.91 5.40 -15.95
C PRO A 17 18.82 6.19 -15.02
N ARG A 18 18.42 6.44 -13.78
CA ARG A 18 19.17 7.22 -12.79
C ARG A 18 20.17 6.40 -11.99
N VAL A 19 19.95 5.09 -11.96
CA VAL A 19 20.77 4.14 -11.16
C VAL A 19 21.61 3.21 -12.05
N GLY A 20 21.82 3.58 -13.30
CA GLY A 20 22.65 2.80 -14.24
C GLY A 20 21.91 1.61 -14.87
N GLY A 21 20.60 1.53 -14.74
CA GLY A 21 19.77 0.51 -15.40
C GLY A 21 18.75 -0.16 -14.49
N ALA A 22 17.71 -0.71 -15.08
CA ALA A 22 16.64 -1.41 -14.35
C ALA A 22 17.10 -2.70 -13.66
N GLN A 23 18.23 -3.28 -14.09
CA GLN A 23 18.86 -4.46 -13.47
C GLN A 23 19.38 -4.17 -12.07
N ASN A 24 19.71 -2.92 -11.76
CA ASN A 24 20.17 -2.49 -10.45
C ASN A 24 19.05 -2.27 -9.43
N LEU A 25 17.81 -2.57 -9.82
CA LEU A 25 16.62 -2.45 -8.98
C LEU A 25 16.08 -3.83 -8.63
N THR A 26 16.07 -4.15 -7.36
CA THR A 26 15.42 -5.35 -6.81
C THR A 26 14.17 -4.94 -6.03
N PHE A 27 13.08 -5.69 -6.20
CA PHE A 27 11.80 -5.37 -5.60
C PHE A 27 11.31 -6.52 -4.72
N ASP A 28 11.08 -6.23 -3.46
CA ASP A 28 10.34 -7.10 -2.55
C ASP A 28 8.91 -6.56 -2.41
N LEU A 29 7.98 -7.24 -3.05
CA LEU A 29 6.56 -6.87 -3.04
C LEU A 29 5.90 -7.15 -1.69
N LEU A 30 6.41 -8.11 -0.91
CA LEU A 30 5.86 -8.47 0.40
C LEU A 30 6.18 -7.40 1.43
N GLN A 31 7.43 -6.96 1.48
CA GLN A 31 7.87 -5.89 2.38
C GLN A 31 7.64 -4.50 1.81
N SER A 32 7.14 -4.38 0.55
CA SER A 32 7.03 -3.11 -0.17
C SER A 32 8.38 -2.36 -0.24
N ARG A 33 9.47 -3.10 -0.41
CA ARG A 33 10.85 -2.61 -0.40
C ARG A 33 11.42 -2.60 -1.83
N MET A 34 12.13 -1.55 -2.16
CA MET A 34 12.96 -1.46 -3.36
C MET A 34 14.41 -1.32 -2.91
N THR A 35 15.27 -2.22 -3.38
CA THR A 35 16.71 -2.13 -3.14
C THR A 35 17.39 -1.64 -4.42
N VAL A 36 18.28 -0.68 -4.26
CA VAL A 36 19.04 -0.07 -5.34
C VAL A 36 20.50 -0.51 -5.19
N ALA A 37 21.00 -1.30 -6.15
CA ALA A 37 22.39 -1.72 -6.21
C ALA A 37 23.17 -0.71 -7.06
N ALA A 38 23.46 0.47 -6.50
CA ALA A 38 24.23 1.52 -7.14
C ALA A 38 25.26 2.07 -6.15
N ASP A 39 26.36 2.63 -6.69
CA ASP A 39 27.39 3.28 -5.89
C ASP A 39 26.80 4.53 -5.20
N PRO A 40 26.86 4.62 -3.86
CA PRO A 40 26.33 5.78 -3.12
C PRO A 40 26.98 7.12 -3.50
N GLU A 41 28.21 7.10 -4.04
CA GLU A 41 28.91 8.32 -4.51
C GLU A 41 28.34 8.82 -5.84
N GLN A 42 27.74 7.94 -6.65
CA GLN A 42 27.22 8.28 -7.97
C GLN A 42 25.70 8.56 -7.96
N VAL A 43 24.96 7.96 -7.03
CA VAL A 43 23.50 8.07 -6.95
C VAL A 43 23.07 8.50 -5.54
N SER A 44 22.56 9.71 -5.43
CA SER A 44 22.04 10.20 -4.15
C SER A 44 20.62 9.71 -3.86
N ASP A 45 20.31 9.52 -2.56
CA ASP A 45 18.95 9.19 -2.10
C ASP A 45 17.89 10.16 -2.68
N ALA A 46 18.23 11.45 -2.79
CA ALA A 46 17.34 12.46 -3.33
C ALA A 46 16.94 12.20 -4.79
N GLN A 47 17.86 11.72 -5.61
CA GLN A 47 17.61 11.38 -7.02
C GLN A 47 16.71 10.15 -7.14
N VAL A 48 16.91 9.15 -6.29
CA VAL A 48 16.06 7.94 -6.23
C VAL A 48 14.65 8.31 -5.78
N LEU A 49 14.51 9.09 -4.72
CA LEU A 49 13.22 9.54 -4.19
C LEU A 49 12.45 10.40 -5.20
N GLU A 50 13.15 11.26 -5.95
CA GLU A 50 12.52 12.03 -7.02
C GLU A 50 12.01 11.15 -8.15
N GLY A 51 12.76 10.08 -8.52
CA GLY A 51 12.28 9.07 -9.49
C GLY A 51 11.03 8.36 -9.01
N VAL A 52 10.99 7.98 -7.74
CA VAL A 52 9.83 7.35 -7.12
C VAL A 52 8.62 8.28 -7.11
N ARG A 53 8.80 9.59 -6.82
CA ARG A 53 7.73 10.59 -6.90
C ARG A 53 7.17 10.74 -8.31
N ARG A 54 8.03 10.75 -9.34
CA ARG A 54 7.60 10.83 -10.74
C ARG A 54 6.82 9.60 -11.18
N ALA A 55 7.14 8.43 -10.62
CA ALA A 55 6.33 7.23 -10.77
C ALA A 55 4.96 7.30 -10.06
N GLY A 56 4.67 8.41 -9.35
CA GLY A 56 3.43 8.59 -8.60
C GLY A 56 3.40 7.85 -7.26
N LEU A 57 4.57 7.44 -6.75
CA LEU A 57 4.71 6.68 -5.52
C LEU A 57 5.42 7.48 -4.43
N HIS A 58 5.32 7.00 -3.19
CA HIS A 58 6.03 7.56 -2.03
C HIS A 58 6.96 6.50 -1.47
N ALA A 59 8.22 6.86 -1.26
CA ALA A 59 9.22 6.04 -0.58
C ALA A 59 9.94 6.85 0.51
N GLU A 60 10.45 6.14 1.50
CA GLU A 60 11.32 6.63 2.56
C GLU A 60 12.59 5.79 2.57
N PRO A 61 13.77 6.36 2.87
CA PRO A 61 14.99 5.59 3.01
C PRO A 61 14.84 4.55 4.13
N TRP A 62 15.39 3.36 3.90
CA TRP A 62 15.41 2.30 4.89
C TRP A 62 16.42 2.63 6.00
N GLY A 63 16.14 2.23 7.25
CA GLY A 63 17.05 2.44 8.39
C GLY A 63 16.89 3.78 9.13
N ARG A 64 16.09 4.73 8.63
CA ARG A 64 15.73 5.88 9.46
C ARG A 64 14.60 5.48 10.43
N PRO A 65 14.71 5.84 11.73
CA PRO A 65 13.62 5.62 12.67
C PRO A 65 12.37 6.22 12.05
N ARG A 66 11.35 5.39 11.80
CA ARG A 66 10.04 5.90 11.37
C ARG A 66 9.60 6.91 12.40
N SER A 67 9.63 8.18 12.08
CA SER A 67 8.87 9.13 12.86
C SER A 67 7.43 8.60 12.86
N PRO A 68 6.75 8.53 14.01
CA PRO A 68 5.38 8.08 14.09
C PRO A 68 4.45 9.18 13.54
N GLU A 69 4.68 9.60 12.31
CA GLU A 69 3.67 10.35 11.57
C GLU A 69 2.51 9.39 11.34
N ARG A 70 1.54 9.47 12.23
CA ARG A 70 0.27 8.78 12.07
C ARG A 70 -0.26 9.19 10.70
N PRO A 71 -0.40 8.24 9.75
CA PRO A 71 -0.91 8.57 8.42
C PRO A 71 -2.24 9.26 8.62
N GLY A 72 -2.36 10.48 8.09
CA GLY A 72 -3.54 11.30 8.30
C GLY A 72 -4.81 10.50 7.99
N VAL A 73 -5.89 10.75 8.73
CA VAL A 73 -7.17 10.02 8.66
C VAL A 73 -7.65 9.87 7.20
N TRP A 74 -7.38 10.85 6.35
CA TRP A 74 -7.65 10.84 4.91
C TRP A 74 -6.87 9.77 4.15
N ARG A 75 -5.63 9.50 4.49
CA ARG A 75 -4.83 8.43 3.85
C ARG A 75 -5.33 7.04 4.22
N ARG A 76 -5.92 6.89 5.40
CA ARG A 76 -6.38 5.61 5.93
C ARG A 76 -7.81 5.25 5.47
N HIS A 77 -8.69 6.25 5.40
CA HIS A 77 -10.12 6.04 5.13
C HIS A 77 -10.61 6.71 3.84
N GLY A 78 -9.80 7.52 3.18
CA GLY A 78 -10.23 8.33 2.03
C GLY A 78 -10.86 7.51 0.89
N ARG A 79 -10.36 6.29 0.64
CA ARG A 79 -10.98 5.38 -0.36
C ARG A 79 -12.36 4.94 0.09
N THR A 80 -12.48 4.46 1.33
CA THR A 80 -13.77 3.98 1.86
C THR A 80 -14.79 5.11 1.89
N THR A 81 -14.40 6.30 2.35
CA THR A 81 -15.31 7.46 2.41
C THR A 81 -15.75 7.92 1.02
N LEU A 82 -14.86 7.98 0.04
CA LEU A 82 -15.23 8.34 -1.33
C LEU A 82 -16.13 7.29 -1.98
N THR A 83 -15.85 6.01 -1.78
CA THR A 83 -16.69 4.93 -2.32
C THR A 83 -18.07 4.93 -1.67
N THR A 84 -18.19 5.08 -0.35
CA THR A 84 -19.47 5.14 0.35
C THR A 84 -20.28 6.39 -0.06
N LEU A 85 -19.59 7.52 -0.24
CA LEU A 85 -20.21 8.75 -0.70
C LEU A 85 -20.73 8.63 -2.14
N SER A 86 -19.93 8.01 -3.03
CA SER A 86 -20.37 7.72 -4.40
C SER A 86 -21.63 6.85 -4.43
N GLY A 87 -21.67 5.77 -3.64
CA GLY A 87 -22.86 4.91 -3.53
C GLY A 87 -24.07 5.62 -2.94
N ALA A 88 -23.87 6.46 -1.92
CA ALA A 88 -24.95 7.24 -1.32
C ALA A 88 -25.55 8.25 -2.31
N TRP A 89 -24.71 8.98 -3.07
CA TRP A 89 -25.17 9.89 -4.12
C TRP A 89 -25.85 9.15 -5.26
N LEU A 90 -25.33 7.98 -5.68
CA LEU A 90 -25.98 7.15 -6.69
C LEU A 90 -27.38 6.72 -6.27
N ALA A 91 -27.53 6.20 -5.05
CA ALA A 91 -28.82 5.75 -4.53
C ALA A 91 -29.82 6.92 -4.41
N LEU A 92 -29.36 8.07 -3.93
CA LEU A 92 -30.19 9.28 -3.83
C LEU A 92 -30.59 9.81 -5.20
N ALA A 93 -29.66 9.82 -6.16
CA ALA A 93 -29.92 10.25 -7.54
C ALA A 93 -30.97 9.35 -8.20
N PHE A 94 -30.82 8.03 -8.05
CA PHE A 94 -31.75 7.06 -8.60
C PHE A 94 -33.15 7.18 -7.96
N ALA A 95 -33.22 7.29 -6.62
CA ALA A 95 -34.49 7.48 -5.93
C ALA A 95 -35.21 8.75 -6.40
N LEU A 96 -34.47 9.87 -6.51
CA LEU A 96 -35.04 11.12 -7.03
C LEU A 96 -35.48 10.98 -8.49
N HIS A 97 -34.69 10.31 -9.33
CA HIS A 97 -35.02 10.06 -10.72
C HIS A 97 -36.31 9.25 -10.84
N ALA A 98 -36.43 8.14 -10.10
CA ALA A 98 -37.63 7.31 -10.10
C ALA A 98 -38.88 8.05 -9.64
N VAL A 99 -38.79 8.90 -8.60
CA VAL A 99 -39.90 9.74 -8.12
C VAL A 99 -40.33 10.75 -9.18
N LEU A 100 -39.39 11.41 -9.86
CA LEU A 100 -39.70 12.43 -10.85
C LEU A 100 -40.18 11.83 -12.19
N ALA A 101 -39.71 10.64 -12.55
CA ALA A 101 -40.16 9.88 -13.71
C ALA A 101 -41.53 9.21 -13.47
N GLY A 102 -41.99 9.08 -12.20
CA GLY A 102 -43.23 8.44 -11.84
C GLY A 102 -43.25 6.91 -11.87
N ASP A 103 -42.18 6.28 -12.39
CA ASP A 103 -42.01 4.83 -12.45
C ASP A 103 -40.51 4.46 -12.39
N VAL A 104 -40.21 3.40 -11.64
CA VAL A 104 -38.87 2.83 -11.51
C VAL A 104 -38.36 2.26 -12.83
N LEU A 105 -39.27 1.64 -13.62
CA LEU A 105 -38.93 1.05 -14.90
C LEU A 105 -38.54 2.12 -15.93
N ALA A 106 -39.27 3.23 -15.96
CA ALA A 106 -38.97 4.39 -16.81
C ALA A 106 -37.61 5.02 -16.44
N ALA A 107 -37.28 5.10 -15.12
CA ALA A 107 -35.99 5.59 -14.66
C ALA A 107 -34.84 4.66 -15.04
N LEU A 108 -35.08 3.34 -15.17
CA LEU A 108 -34.08 2.36 -15.61
C LEU A 108 -33.90 2.31 -17.13
N SER A 109 -34.99 2.50 -17.89
CA SER A 109 -34.95 2.46 -19.37
C SER A 109 -34.43 3.74 -20.00
N GLY A 110 -34.29 4.84 -19.21
CA GLY A 110 -33.90 6.16 -19.74
C GLY A 110 -34.94 6.83 -20.60
N GLU A 111 -36.16 6.26 -20.70
CA GLU A 111 -37.28 6.85 -21.44
C GLU A 111 -37.75 8.14 -20.75
N GLY A 112 -37.68 9.27 -21.45
CA GLY A 112 -38.10 10.57 -20.93
C GLY A 112 -37.00 11.50 -20.49
N GLY A 113 -35.76 11.05 -20.55
CA GLY A 113 -34.55 11.85 -20.17
C GLY A 113 -34.36 11.97 -18.64
N VAL A 114 -33.16 12.27 -18.21
CA VAL A 114 -32.82 12.39 -16.79
C VAL A 114 -33.15 13.81 -16.29
N PRO A 115 -33.97 13.97 -15.22
CA PRO A 115 -34.25 15.27 -14.65
C PRO A 115 -32.99 15.99 -14.15
N LEU A 116 -32.88 17.29 -14.35
CA LEU A 116 -31.70 18.09 -14.03
C LEU A 116 -31.22 17.91 -12.57
N PRO A 117 -32.10 17.85 -11.55
CA PRO A 117 -31.67 17.58 -10.18
C PRO A 117 -30.99 16.22 -10.01
N SER A 118 -31.49 15.19 -10.71
CA SER A 118 -30.90 13.84 -10.69
C SER A 118 -29.55 13.81 -11.40
N VAL A 119 -29.39 14.56 -12.50
CA VAL A 119 -28.10 14.71 -13.20
C VAL A 119 -27.02 15.26 -12.28
N LEU A 120 -27.32 16.28 -11.46
CA LEU A 120 -26.37 16.84 -10.51
C LEU A 120 -25.92 15.79 -9.46
N LEU A 121 -26.83 14.98 -8.95
CA LEU A 121 -26.52 13.93 -7.99
C LEU A 121 -25.70 12.79 -8.63
N TYR A 122 -26.02 12.38 -9.87
CA TYR A 122 -25.20 11.43 -10.61
C TYR A 122 -23.81 11.98 -10.88
N ALA A 123 -23.69 13.25 -11.25
CA ALA A 123 -22.38 13.90 -11.43
C ALA A 123 -21.53 13.89 -10.13
N LEU A 124 -22.17 14.15 -8.98
CA LEU A 124 -21.50 14.06 -7.67
C LEU A 124 -21.06 12.62 -7.35
N SER A 125 -21.90 11.63 -7.67
CA SER A 125 -21.54 10.21 -7.54
C SER A 125 -20.33 9.85 -8.39
N ILE A 126 -20.33 10.26 -9.66
CA ILE A 126 -19.21 10.04 -10.59
C ILE A 126 -17.94 10.72 -10.07
N ALA A 127 -18.03 11.98 -9.65
CA ALA A 127 -16.89 12.73 -9.13
C ALA A 127 -16.27 12.06 -7.90
N ALA A 128 -17.11 11.55 -6.98
CA ALA A 128 -16.64 10.81 -5.80
C ALA A 128 -16.02 9.46 -6.19
N GLY A 129 -16.64 8.70 -7.10
CA GLY A 129 -16.15 7.38 -7.54
C GLY A 129 -14.86 7.45 -8.34
N VAL A 130 -14.73 8.47 -9.20
CA VAL A 130 -13.57 8.67 -10.08
C VAL A 130 -12.43 9.41 -9.37
N GLY A 131 -12.71 10.20 -8.34
CA GLY A 131 -11.75 11.13 -7.72
C GLY A 131 -10.44 10.49 -7.28
N TYR A 132 -10.46 9.22 -6.84
CA TYR A 132 -9.25 8.50 -6.47
C TYR A 132 -8.48 7.93 -7.67
N VAL A 133 -9.18 7.65 -8.77
CA VAL A 133 -8.63 7.03 -9.98
C VAL A 133 -8.05 8.09 -10.92
N LEU A 134 -8.60 9.28 -10.89
CA LEU A 134 -8.27 10.39 -11.80
C LEU A 134 -6.76 10.69 -11.88
N PRO A 135 -5.98 10.77 -10.78
CA PRO A 135 -4.54 11.03 -10.88
C PRO A 135 -3.78 9.90 -11.59
N LYS A 136 -4.21 8.63 -11.36
CA LYS A 136 -3.60 7.45 -11.98
C LYS A 136 -3.94 7.36 -13.47
N ALA A 137 -5.20 7.62 -13.82
CA ALA A 137 -5.65 7.65 -15.21
C ALA A 137 -4.96 8.78 -15.99
N TRP A 138 -4.78 9.95 -15.38
CA TRP A 138 -4.08 11.08 -15.98
C TRP A 138 -2.59 10.78 -16.23
N SER A 139 -1.91 10.14 -15.29
CA SER A 139 -0.52 9.72 -15.50
C SER A 139 -0.40 8.65 -16.59
N ALA A 140 -1.34 7.68 -16.64
CA ALA A 140 -1.38 6.67 -17.69
C ALA A 140 -1.65 7.26 -19.07
N LEU A 141 -2.53 8.26 -19.17
CA LEU A 141 -2.82 8.98 -20.40
C LEU A 141 -1.57 9.72 -20.92
N ARG A 142 -0.87 10.45 -20.03
CA ARG A 142 0.38 11.14 -20.40
C ARG A 142 1.50 10.20 -20.84
N ALA A 143 1.54 9.00 -20.23
CA ALA A 143 2.52 7.97 -20.56
C ALA A 143 2.12 7.13 -21.80
N LEU A 144 0.97 7.43 -22.46
CA LEU A 144 0.40 6.67 -23.58
C LEU A 144 0.29 5.15 -23.29
N ARG A 145 -0.07 4.81 -22.03
CA ARG A 145 -0.20 3.42 -21.58
C ARG A 145 -1.66 3.10 -21.34
N PRO A 146 -2.31 2.38 -22.27
CA PRO A 146 -3.67 1.94 -22.06
C PRO A 146 -3.72 0.91 -20.91
N GLY A 147 -4.30 1.33 -19.80
CA GLY A 147 -4.58 0.47 -18.65
C GLY A 147 -6.07 0.46 -18.33
N MET A 148 -6.52 -0.47 -17.49
CA MET A 148 -7.94 -0.60 -17.13
C MET A 148 -8.53 0.70 -16.57
N HIS A 149 -7.73 1.49 -15.84
CA HIS A 149 -8.16 2.79 -15.30
C HIS A 149 -8.48 3.82 -16.39
N LEU A 150 -7.67 3.84 -17.45
CA LEU A 150 -7.90 4.74 -18.59
C LEU A 150 -9.14 4.31 -19.40
N LEU A 151 -9.28 3.00 -19.67
CA LEU A 151 -10.44 2.48 -20.38
C LEU A 151 -11.75 2.78 -19.64
N MET A 152 -11.76 2.61 -18.32
CA MET A 152 -12.92 2.94 -17.49
C MET A 152 -13.24 4.44 -17.54
N MET A 153 -12.23 5.32 -17.49
CA MET A 153 -12.43 6.76 -17.61
C MET A 153 -13.03 7.15 -18.96
N VAL A 154 -12.57 6.51 -20.04
CA VAL A 154 -13.13 6.71 -21.40
C VAL A 154 -14.58 6.23 -21.44
N ALA A 155 -14.90 5.08 -20.84
CA ALA A 155 -16.26 4.55 -20.81
C ALA A 155 -17.20 5.47 -20.02
N VAL A 156 -16.80 5.92 -18.84
CA VAL A 156 -17.61 6.87 -18.03
C VAL A 156 -17.78 8.20 -18.77
N ALA A 157 -16.72 8.75 -19.38
CA ALA A 157 -16.82 9.98 -20.14
C ALA A 157 -17.73 9.82 -21.37
N GLY A 158 -17.64 8.68 -22.08
CA GLY A 158 -18.52 8.35 -23.18
C GLY A 158 -19.98 8.28 -22.78
N ALA A 159 -20.30 7.58 -21.67
CA ALA A 159 -21.65 7.47 -21.14
C ALA A 159 -22.23 8.85 -20.75
N VAL A 160 -21.44 9.70 -20.12
CA VAL A 160 -21.85 11.08 -19.80
C VAL A 160 -22.14 11.89 -21.07
N LEU A 161 -21.29 11.76 -22.11
CA LEU A 161 -21.47 12.50 -23.38
C LEU A 161 -22.74 12.09 -24.16
N ILE A 162 -23.14 10.83 -24.09
CA ILE A 162 -24.38 10.36 -24.71
C ILE A 162 -25.62 10.58 -23.80
N GLY A 163 -25.45 11.07 -22.57
CA GLY A 163 -26.54 11.39 -21.65
C GLY A 163 -26.94 10.27 -20.69
N GLU A 164 -26.23 9.14 -20.70
CA GLU A 164 -26.49 7.96 -19.84
C GLU A 164 -25.85 8.14 -18.45
N TRP A 165 -26.47 9.03 -17.65
CA TRP A 165 -25.93 9.45 -16.34
C TRP A 165 -25.99 8.34 -15.29
N PHE A 166 -27.06 7.52 -15.33
CA PHE A 166 -27.23 6.41 -14.39
C PHE A 166 -26.17 5.34 -14.62
N GLU A 167 -25.95 4.93 -15.87
CA GLU A 167 -24.95 3.95 -16.28
C GLU A 167 -23.55 4.44 -15.95
N ALA A 168 -23.23 5.71 -16.29
CA ALA A 168 -21.95 6.33 -16.00
C ALA A 168 -21.64 6.31 -14.48
N SER A 169 -22.62 6.69 -13.65
CA SER A 169 -22.44 6.73 -12.20
C SER A 169 -22.37 5.32 -11.60
N THR A 170 -23.15 4.36 -12.12
CA THR A 170 -23.11 2.96 -11.70
C THR A 170 -21.75 2.32 -12.01
N VAL A 171 -21.23 2.52 -13.21
CA VAL A 171 -19.90 2.04 -13.60
C VAL A 171 -18.82 2.66 -12.72
N ALA A 172 -18.85 3.98 -12.49
CA ALA A 172 -17.90 4.67 -11.63
C ALA A 172 -17.92 4.14 -10.18
N PHE A 173 -19.10 3.92 -9.61
CA PHE A 173 -19.30 3.35 -8.28
C PHE A 173 -18.80 1.91 -8.18
N LEU A 174 -19.24 1.02 -9.09
CA LEU A 174 -18.82 -0.39 -9.08
C LEU A 174 -17.31 -0.54 -9.25
N PHE A 175 -16.69 0.31 -10.05
CA PHE A 175 -15.24 0.33 -10.19
C PHE A 175 -14.54 0.79 -8.89
N ALA A 176 -15.08 1.81 -8.22
CA ALA A 176 -14.57 2.25 -6.92
C ALA A 176 -14.69 1.13 -5.86
N VAL A 177 -15.79 0.38 -5.85
CA VAL A 177 -15.97 -0.81 -5.00
C VAL A 177 -14.96 -1.90 -5.34
N SER A 178 -14.76 -2.19 -6.62
CA SER A 178 -13.76 -3.18 -7.08
C SER A 178 -12.36 -2.85 -6.58
N LEU A 179 -11.93 -1.59 -6.71
CA LEU A 179 -10.62 -1.13 -6.21
C LEU A 179 -10.53 -1.20 -4.67
N LEU A 180 -11.63 -0.95 -3.96
CA LEU A 180 -11.68 -1.08 -2.51
C LEU A 180 -11.50 -2.54 -2.09
N LEU A 181 -12.21 -3.48 -2.73
CA LEU A 181 -12.12 -4.92 -2.48
C LEU A 181 -10.73 -5.47 -2.82
N GLU A 182 -10.14 -5.06 -3.95
CA GLU A 182 -8.79 -5.41 -4.34
C GLU A 182 -7.79 -4.98 -3.25
N SER A 183 -7.85 -3.72 -2.82
CA SER A 183 -6.95 -3.19 -1.79
C SER A 183 -7.11 -3.89 -0.45
N TRP A 184 -8.33 -4.28 -0.08
CA TRP A 184 -8.63 -5.02 1.14
C TRP A 184 -8.11 -6.45 1.08
N SER A 185 -8.32 -7.14 -0.04
CA SER A 185 -7.86 -8.51 -0.27
C SER A 185 -6.34 -8.61 -0.23
N VAL A 186 -5.64 -7.74 -0.98
CA VAL A 186 -4.17 -7.67 -0.98
C VAL A 186 -3.64 -7.32 0.41
N GLY A 187 -4.27 -6.37 1.11
CA GLY A 187 -3.87 -6.01 2.47
C GLY A 187 -4.06 -7.15 3.48
N ARG A 188 -5.09 -7.98 3.31
CA ARG A 188 -5.31 -9.17 4.16
C ARG A 188 -4.25 -10.24 3.91
N ALA A 189 -3.95 -10.54 2.64
CA ALA A 189 -2.91 -11.51 2.28
C ALA A 189 -1.53 -11.08 2.81
N ARG A 190 -1.18 -9.81 2.69
CA ARG A 190 0.08 -9.28 3.24
C ARG A 190 0.19 -9.42 4.74
N ARG A 191 -0.86 -9.09 5.49
CA ARG A 191 -0.85 -9.23 6.96
C ARG A 191 -0.66 -10.68 7.39
N ALA A 192 -1.27 -11.64 6.69
CA ALA A 192 -1.08 -13.06 6.95
C ALA A 192 0.39 -13.51 6.75
N VAL A 193 1.05 -12.99 5.71
CA VAL A 193 2.48 -13.29 5.46
C VAL A 193 3.37 -12.55 6.45
N GLN A 194 3.09 -11.28 6.75
CA GLN A 194 3.86 -10.49 7.71
C GLN A 194 3.83 -11.09 9.12
N SER A 195 2.69 -11.63 9.57
CA SER A 195 2.62 -12.29 10.88
C SER A 195 3.52 -13.53 11.00
N LEU A 196 3.84 -14.18 9.88
CA LEU A 196 4.81 -15.29 9.86
C LEU A 196 6.26 -14.79 9.87
N LEU A 197 6.51 -13.59 9.31
CA LEU A 197 7.85 -12.99 9.24
C LEU A 197 8.21 -12.18 10.50
N GLU A 198 7.23 -11.78 11.32
CA GLU A 198 7.42 -11.02 12.57
C GLU A 198 8.02 -11.85 13.71
N SER A 199 8.60 -13.03 13.41
CA SER A 199 9.26 -13.87 14.42
C SER A 199 10.57 -13.26 14.93
N ALA A 200 11.26 -12.42 14.14
CA ALA A 200 12.47 -11.71 14.58
C ALA A 200 12.13 -10.28 15.08
N PRO A 201 12.72 -9.83 16.19
CA PRO A 201 12.54 -8.46 16.67
C PRO A 201 13.20 -7.45 15.72
N PRO A 202 12.59 -6.24 15.58
CA PRO A 202 13.08 -5.21 14.66
C PRO A 202 14.33 -4.48 15.14
N ILE A 203 14.76 -4.71 16.38
CA ILE A 203 15.87 -4.05 17.06
C ILE A 203 16.73 -5.06 17.82
N ALA A 204 18.05 -4.87 17.74
CA ALA A 204 19.04 -5.52 18.60
C ALA A 204 19.68 -4.48 19.54
N ARG A 205 19.91 -4.83 20.80
CA ARG A 205 20.60 -3.98 21.77
C ARG A 205 22.07 -4.37 21.84
N LEU A 206 22.92 -3.59 21.19
CA LEU A 206 24.37 -3.78 21.25
C LEU A 206 24.93 -3.22 22.56
N LYS A 207 25.93 -3.92 23.11
CA LYS A 207 26.76 -3.43 24.17
C LYS A 207 28.04 -2.85 23.58
N GLN A 208 28.14 -1.52 23.50
CA GLN A 208 29.31 -0.82 22.97
C GLN A 208 29.80 0.19 24.00
N ASP A 209 31.08 0.12 24.39
CA ASP A 209 31.72 1.02 25.35
C ASP A 209 30.95 1.17 26.68
N GLY A 210 30.35 0.10 27.17
CA GLY A 210 29.56 0.08 28.41
C GLY A 210 28.16 0.72 28.30
N ARG A 211 27.75 1.10 27.09
CA ARG A 211 26.40 1.64 26.80
C ARG A 211 25.60 0.66 25.95
N GLU A 212 24.30 0.70 26.13
CA GLU A 212 23.37 -0.04 25.30
C GLU A 212 22.91 0.87 24.14
N ILE A 213 23.07 0.40 22.92
CA ILE A 213 22.66 1.11 21.70
C ILE A 213 21.65 0.23 20.94
N GLU A 214 20.50 0.78 20.59
CA GLU A 214 19.51 0.10 19.77
C GLU A 214 19.85 0.29 18.28
N VAL A 215 20.04 -0.82 17.59
CA VAL A 215 20.37 -0.85 16.15
C VAL A 215 19.48 -1.85 15.42
N ALA A 216 19.38 -1.73 14.10
CA ALA A 216 18.72 -2.74 13.29
C ALA A 216 19.58 -4.04 13.28
N PRO A 217 18.97 -5.25 13.33
CA PRO A 217 19.71 -6.50 13.30
C PRO A 217 20.67 -6.62 12.11
N GLU A 218 20.32 -6.04 10.97
CA GLU A 218 21.13 -6.03 9.75
C GLU A 218 22.40 -5.17 9.87
N GLU A 219 22.47 -4.27 10.84
CA GLU A 219 23.63 -3.41 11.10
C GLU A 219 24.62 -4.02 12.10
N VAL A 220 24.27 -5.18 12.68
CA VAL A 220 25.10 -5.86 13.68
C VAL A 220 26.19 -6.67 12.98
N SER A 221 27.44 -6.37 13.27
CA SER A 221 28.58 -7.12 12.77
C SER A 221 28.77 -8.44 13.52
N VAL A 222 29.25 -9.48 12.81
CA VAL A 222 29.60 -10.76 13.46
C VAL A 222 30.66 -10.54 14.54
N GLY A 223 30.45 -11.16 15.70
CA GLY A 223 31.31 -10.98 16.89
C GLY A 223 30.90 -9.84 17.81
N SER A 224 29.85 -9.07 17.46
CA SER A 224 29.30 -8.05 18.36
C SER A 224 28.55 -8.71 19.53
N GLN A 225 28.60 -8.07 20.69
CA GLN A 225 27.81 -8.50 21.86
C GLN A 225 26.49 -7.73 21.90
N PHE A 226 25.39 -8.47 22.07
CA PHE A 226 24.07 -7.87 22.26
C PHE A 226 23.40 -8.42 23.54
N ILE A 227 22.48 -7.65 24.08
CA ILE A 227 21.77 -7.94 25.32
C ILE A 227 20.34 -8.31 25.00
N VAL A 228 19.88 -9.42 25.58
CA VAL A 228 18.46 -9.85 25.54
C VAL A 228 17.92 -9.82 26.95
N ARG A 229 16.82 -9.13 27.17
CA ARG A 229 16.18 -9.04 28.48
C ARG A 229 15.08 -10.10 28.62
N PRO A 230 14.69 -10.47 29.84
CA PRO A 230 13.59 -11.38 30.05
C PRO A 230 12.31 -10.92 29.34
N GLY A 231 11.67 -11.84 28.62
CA GLY A 231 10.47 -11.55 27.82
C GLY A 231 10.73 -10.94 26.44
N GLU A 232 11.98 -10.65 26.10
CA GLU A 232 12.35 -10.19 24.75
C GLU A 232 12.65 -11.37 23.83
N LYS A 233 12.43 -11.17 22.53
CA LYS A 233 12.83 -12.13 21.50
C LYS A 233 14.31 -11.95 21.17
N ILE A 234 15.01 -13.05 20.93
CA ILE A 234 16.40 -13.05 20.48
C ILE A 234 16.46 -12.53 19.03
N PRO A 235 17.21 -11.44 18.76
CA PRO A 235 17.19 -10.79 17.44
C PRO A 235 18.07 -11.47 16.38
N LEU A 236 19.10 -12.18 16.78
CA LEU A 236 20.13 -12.75 15.91
C LEU A 236 20.62 -14.08 16.49
N ASP A 237 21.13 -14.94 15.63
CA ASP A 237 21.84 -16.14 16.04
C ASP A 237 23.13 -15.76 16.78
N GLY A 238 23.47 -16.52 17.83
CA GLY A 238 24.65 -16.22 18.63
C GLY A 238 24.92 -17.24 19.71
N GLU A 239 26.01 -17.02 20.44
CA GLU A 239 26.43 -17.83 21.57
C GLU A 239 26.24 -17.04 22.88
N VAL A 240 25.74 -17.70 23.91
CA VAL A 240 25.59 -17.08 25.24
C VAL A 240 26.98 -16.89 25.87
N VAL A 241 27.37 -15.64 26.07
CA VAL A 241 28.65 -15.29 26.70
C VAL A 241 28.51 -15.18 28.23
N THR A 242 27.41 -14.61 28.70
CA THR A 242 27.14 -14.40 30.12
C THR A 242 25.65 -14.46 30.42
N GLY A 243 25.30 -14.93 31.60
CA GLY A 243 23.93 -15.04 32.08
C GLY A 243 23.36 -16.44 31.93
N HIS A 244 22.14 -16.62 32.45
CA HIS A 244 21.36 -17.84 32.33
C HIS A 244 19.88 -17.46 32.18
N SER A 245 19.13 -18.23 31.43
CA SER A 245 17.70 -18.01 31.22
C SER A 245 17.04 -19.24 30.65
N ASP A 246 15.71 -19.26 30.63
CA ASP A 246 14.93 -20.24 29.89
C ASP A 246 14.41 -19.58 28.61
N VAL A 247 14.65 -20.25 27.48
CA VAL A 247 14.24 -19.76 26.14
C VAL A 247 13.06 -20.58 25.64
N ASP A 248 11.96 -19.91 25.33
CA ASP A 248 10.81 -20.53 24.68
C ASP A 248 11.08 -20.68 23.18
N GLN A 249 11.30 -21.93 22.75
CA GLN A 249 11.52 -22.32 21.36
C GLN A 249 10.25 -22.85 20.66
N ALA A 250 9.11 -22.85 21.35
CA ALA A 250 7.85 -23.37 20.81
C ALA A 250 7.44 -22.79 19.44
N PRO A 251 7.67 -21.50 19.15
CA PRO A 251 7.35 -20.94 17.86
C PRO A 251 8.14 -21.54 16.68
N ILE A 252 9.29 -22.17 16.94
CA ILE A 252 10.18 -22.74 15.91
C ILE A 252 10.10 -24.26 15.95
N THR A 253 10.22 -24.88 17.10
CA THR A 253 10.30 -26.33 17.28
C THR A 253 8.93 -27.00 17.48
N GLY A 254 7.94 -26.25 17.93
CA GLY A 254 6.63 -26.75 18.35
C GLY A 254 6.63 -27.39 19.76
N GLU A 255 7.77 -27.42 20.46
CA GLU A 255 7.88 -27.96 21.82
C GLU A 255 7.55 -26.90 22.86
N SER A 256 6.57 -27.18 23.74
CA SER A 256 6.09 -26.20 24.72
C SER A 256 6.98 -26.08 25.96
N VAL A 257 8.05 -26.87 26.08
CA VAL A 257 8.95 -26.82 27.24
C VAL A 257 10.09 -25.86 26.95
N PRO A 258 10.28 -24.80 27.77
CA PRO A 258 11.41 -23.89 27.62
C PRO A 258 12.75 -24.63 27.79
N VAL A 259 13.75 -24.19 27.04
CA VAL A 259 15.12 -24.76 27.09
C VAL A 259 16.01 -23.85 27.94
N ALA A 260 16.63 -24.40 28.96
CA ALA A 260 17.61 -23.67 29.77
C ALA A 260 18.87 -23.38 28.91
N VAL A 261 19.32 -22.11 28.92
CA VAL A 261 20.53 -21.67 28.25
C VAL A 261 21.52 -21.06 29.27
N GLU A 262 22.77 -21.46 29.10
CA GLU A 262 23.92 -21.07 29.93
C GLU A 262 25.10 -20.63 29.04
N PRO A 263 26.15 -20.01 29.56
CA PRO A 263 27.34 -19.64 28.79
C PRO A 263 27.89 -20.82 27.99
N GLY A 264 28.08 -20.63 26.69
CA GLY A 264 28.46 -21.65 25.70
C GLY A 264 27.29 -22.29 24.96
N ALA A 265 26.04 -21.99 25.30
CA ALA A 265 24.87 -22.40 24.52
C ALA A 265 24.72 -21.54 23.24
N THR A 266 24.32 -22.19 22.13
CA THR A 266 24.10 -21.55 20.83
C THR A 266 22.66 -21.67 20.38
#